data_aee6fdf70a977713d24eeb624360eb2d
#
_entry.id   aee6fdf70a977713d24eeb624360eb2d
#
_cell.length_a   1.000
_cell.length_b   1.000
_cell.length_c   1.000
_cell.angle_alpha   90.00
_cell.angle_beta   90.00
_cell.angle_gamma   90.00
#
_symmetry.space_group_name_H-M   'P 1'
#
loop_
_entity.id
_entity.type
_entity.pdbx_description
1 polymer ?
#
loop_
_entity_poly.entity_id
_entity_poly.type
_entity_poly.pdbx_seq_one_letter_code
_entity_poly.pdbx_strand_id
1 'polypeptide(L)' 'MENKTVFCPICQRQVTGDECFDISMVAEGTTPDRFLPEDLKPEEFDDKKKETCIKC' A
#
# COMPACT_ATOMS: atom_id res chain seq x y z
N MET A 1 13.26 18.95 -1.55
CA MET A 1 12.89 17.59 -1.89
C MET A 1 11.48 17.52 -2.43
N GLU A 2 11.31 16.90 -3.55
CA GLU A 2 10.01 16.82 -4.18
C GLU A 2 9.20 15.68 -3.57
N ASN A 3 7.99 16.00 -3.15
CA ASN A 3 7.06 15.00 -2.67
C ASN A 3 6.28 14.46 -3.86
N LYS A 4 6.80 13.40 -4.46
CA LYS A 4 6.10 12.77 -5.56
C LYS A 4 5.05 11.82 -5.00
N THR A 5 3.86 11.93 -5.55
CA THR A 5 2.78 11.04 -5.19
C THR A 5 2.44 10.14 -6.37
N VAL A 6 1.91 8.97 -6.08
CA VAL A 6 1.45 8.03 -7.09
C VAL A 6 0.03 7.61 -6.73
N PHE A 7 -0.75 7.28 -7.73
CA PHE A 7 -2.11 6.81 -7.48
C PHE A 7 -2.05 5.37 -6.98
N CYS A 8 -2.64 5.12 -5.83
CA CYS A 8 -2.71 3.77 -5.27
C CYS A 8 -4.08 3.18 -5.56
N PRO A 9 -4.16 2.14 -6.42
CA PRO A 9 -5.45 1.53 -6.76
C PRO A 9 -6.09 0.83 -5.55
N ILE A 10 -5.29 0.47 -4.57
CA ILE A 10 -5.79 -0.18 -3.37
C ILE A 10 -6.46 0.84 -2.45
N CYS A 11 -5.80 1.97 -2.22
CA CYS A 11 -6.35 3.05 -1.39
C CYS A 11 -7.31 3.93 -2.18
N GLN A 12 -7.26 3.87 -3.50
CA GLN A 12 -8.08 4.68 -4.41
C GLN A 12 -7.84 6.17 -4.19
N ARG A 13 -6.60 6.52 -3.91
CA ARG A 13 -6.17 7.90 -3.75
C ARG A 13 -4.68 8.00 -4.02
N GLN A 14 -4.19 9.21 -4.11
CA GLN A 14 -2.75 9.42 -4.27
C GLN A 14 -2.06 9.26 -2.93
N VAL A 15 -0.94 8.56 -2.94
CA VAL A 15 -0.11 8.34 -1.75
C VAL A 15 1.32 8.73 -2.09
N THR A 16 2.11 9.01 -1.05
CA THR A 16 3.52 9.31 -1.26
C THR A 16 4.27 8.03 -1.61
N GLY A 17 5.47 8.19 -2.16
CA GLY A 17 6.31 7.03 -2.46
C GLY A 17 6.61 6.21 -1.22
N ASP A 18 6.80 6.87 -0.08
CA ASP A 18 7.05 6.17 1.18
C ASP A 18 5.86 5.32 1.60
N GLU A 19 4.66 5.89 1.48
CA GLU A 19 3.45 5.13 1.80
C GLU A 19 3.27 3.94 0.86
N CYS A 20 3.51 4.17 -0.42
CA CYS A 20 3.42 3.10 -1.41
C CYS A 20 4.41 1.98 -1.10
N PHE A 21 5.62 2.35 -0.72
CA PHE A 21 6.65 1.38 -0.36
C PHE A 21 6.23 0.55 0.86
N ASP A 22 5.71 1.20 1.89
CA ASP A 22 5.26 0.51 3.10
C ASP A 22 4.13 -0.48 2.77
N ILE A 23 3.17 -0.04 1.98
CA ILE A 23 2.06 -0.91 1.58
C ILE A 23 2.58 -2.11 0.78
N SER A 24 3.53 -1.86 -0.10
CA SER A 24 4.16 -2.91 -0.89
C SER A 24 4.87 -3.93 -0.02
N MET A 25 5.57 -3.47 1.00
CA MET A 25 6.27 -4.37 1.94
C MET A 25 5.29 -5.22 2.72
N VAL A 26 4.16 -4.64 3.12
CA VAL A 26 3.11 -5.42 3.78
C VAL A 26 2.54 -6.45 2.82
N ALA A 27 2.35 -6.08 1.55
CA ALA A 27 1.85 -6.98 0.54
C ALA A 27 2.76 -8.19 0.34
N GLU A 28 4.07 -7.97 0.44
CA GLU A 28 5.05 -9.05 0.32
C GLU A 28 5.17 -9.89 1.59
N GLY A 29 4.59 -9.42 2.68
CA GLY A 29 4.61 -10.15 3.93
C GLY A 29 5.85 -9.90 4.78
N THR A 30 6.67 -8.90 4.42
CA THR A 30 7.88 -8.58 5.17
C THR A 30 7.61 -7.59 6.30
N THR A 31 6.46 -6.92 6.27
CA THR A 31 6.09 -5.92 7.26
C THR A 31 4.72 -6.26 7.83
N PRO A 32 4.52 -6.11 9.14
CA PRO A 32 3.22 -6.38 9.75
C PRO A 32 2.11 -5.47 9.23
N ASP A 33 0.88 -5.98 9.23
CA ASP A 33 -0.30 -5.28 8.74
C ASP A 33 -0.54 -3.96 9.46
N ARG A 34 -0.08 -3.85 10.70
CA ARG A 34 -0.27 -2.64 11.49
C ARG A 34 0.37 -1.40 10.88
N PHE A 35 1.26 -1.60 9.91
CA PHE A 35 1.92 -0.49 9.22
C PHE A 35 1.09 0.05 8.06
N LEU A 36 -0.06 -0.56 7.78
CA LEU A 36 -0.95 -0.05 6.76
C LEU A 36 -1.58 1.27 7.21
N PRO A 37 -1.89 2.17 6.26
CA PRO A 37 -2.56 3.42 6.60
C PRO A 37 -4.00 3.16 7.09
N GLU A 38 -4.57 4.16 7.77
CA GLU A 38 -5.92 4.04 8.30
C GLU A 38 -6.96 3.77 7.22
N ASP A 39 -6.70 4.28 6.02
CA ASP A 39 -7.61 4.10 4.89
C ASP A 39 -7.64 2.67 4.37
N LEU A 40 -6.65 1.89 4.72
CA LEU A 40 -6.51 0.53 4.22
C LEU A 40 -6.44 -0.43 5.41
N LYS A 41 -7.55 -1.09 5.67
CA LYS A 41 -7.62 -2.02 6.79
C LYS A 41 -7.00 -3.36 6.40
N PRO A 42 -6.29 -4.02 7.34
CA PRO A 42 -5.68 -5.33 7.04
C PRO A 42 -6.70 -6.37 6.59
N GLU A 43 -7.90 -6.33 7.15
CA GLU A 43 -8.96 -7.28 6.80
C GLU A 43 -9.48 -7.10 5.38
N GLU A 44 -9.28 -5.91 4.81
CA GLU A 44 -9.68 -5.63 3.44
C GLU A 44 -8.53 -5.86 2.46
N PHE A 45 -7.33 -6.05 2.98
CA PHE A 45 -6.12 -6.21 2.17
C PHE A 45 -5.89 -7.70 1.89
N ASP A 46 -6.72 -8.27 1.02
CA ASP A 46 -6.64 -9.68 0.67
C ASP A 46 -5.54 -9.96 -0.37
N ASP A 47 -5.39 -11.23 -0.73
CA ASP A 47 -4.35 -11.64 -1.67
C ASP A 47 -4.48 -10.96 -3.01
N LYS A 48 -5.70 -10.71 -3.45
CA LYS A 48 -5.96 -10.06 -4.72
C LYS A 48 -5.43 -8.63 -4.72
N LYS A 49 -5.68 -7.91 -3.62
CA LYS A 49 -5.19 -6.54 -3.47
C LYS A 49 -3.68 -6.52 -3.33
N LYS A 50 -3.13 -7.49 -2.61
CA LYS A 50 -1.68 -7.60 -2.47
C LYS A 50 -1.02 -7.78 -3.83
N GLU A 51 -1.58 -8.63 -4.66
CA GLU A 51 -1.05 -8.85 -5.99
C GLU A 51 -1.12 -7.57 -6.83
N THR A 52 -2.24 -6.86 -6.76
CA THR A 52 -2.39 -5.59 -7.46
C THR A 52 -1.35 -4.58 -7.00
N CYS A 53 -1.10 -4.53 -5.70
CA CYS A 53 -0.11 -3.62 -5.13
C CYS A 53 1.30 -3.95 -5.61
N ILE A 54 1.65 -5.21 -5.66
CA ILE A 54 2.97 -5.66 -6.11
C ILE A 54 3.19 -5.29 -7.58
N LYS A 55 2.16 -5.40 -8.37
CA LYS A 55 2.24 -5.07 -9.80
C LYS A 55 2.17 -3.58 -10.07
N CYS A 56 1.79 -2.79 -9.11
CA CYS A 56 1.70 -1.34 -9.26
C CYS A 56 3.11 -0.65 -9.39
#